data_1bfd499c5bb4984d85353ac812dd913d
#
_entry.id   1bfd499c5bb4984d85353ac812dd913d
#
_cell.length_a   1.000
_cell.length_b   1.000
_cell.length_c   1.000
_cell.angle_alpha   90.00
_cell.angle_beta   90.00
_cell.angle_gamma   90.00
#
_symmetry.space_group_name_H-M   'P 1'
#
loop_
_entity.id
_entity.type
_entity.pdbx_description
1 polymer ?
#
loop_
_entity_poly.entity_id
_entity_poly.type
_entity_poly.pdbx_seq_one_letter_code
_entity_poly.pdbx_strand_id
1 'polypeptide(L)'
;MEQILTLYDELNRAGVRFYHWDLDEDKACTIEIGGNYGIFMDFHNIRTGAEELVAVAHEGGHVSTGATHKVSSPYDLIAKHEYKADKWAVHRLIPPEALDAAVAEGCTDLHSLAERFNVTEPFMKKAVCLHTHGNLAADLYF
;
A
#
# COMPACT_ATOMS: atom_id res chain seq x y z
N MET A 1 -11.00 3.88 -9.98
CA MET A 1 -10.36 4.89 -10.88
C MET A 1 -10.02 6.19 -10.16
N GLU A 2 -10.99 6.79 -9.46
CA GLU A 2 -10.76 8.05 -8.74
C GLU A 2 -9.72 7.94 -7.62
N GLN A 3 -9.72 6.85 -6.86
CA GLN A 3 -8.79 6.66 -5.75
C GLN A 3 -7.33 6.70 -6.20
N ILE A 4 -7.01 6.05 -7.31
CA ILE A 4 -5.63 6.00 -7.80
C ILE A 4 -5.17 7.37 -8.29
N LEU A 5 -6.03 8.10 -8.99
CA LEU A 5 -5.70 9.44 -9.48
C LEU A 5 -5.49 10.43 -8.32
N THR A 6 -6.34 10.35 -7.30
CA THR A 6 -6.22 11.17 -6.10
C THR A 6 -4.91 10.88 -5.37
N LEU A 7 -4.54 9.61 -5.26
CA LEU A 7 -3.31 9.21 -4.59
C LEU A 7 -2.07 9.69 -5.34
N TYR A 8 -2.05 9.53 -6.66
CA TYR A 8 -0.95 10.08 -7.48
C TYR A 8 -0.83 11.59 -7.31
N ASP A 9 -1.96 12.30 -7.32
CA ASP A 9 -1.97 13.74 -7.15
C ASP A 9 -1.43 14.17 -5.78
N GLU A 10 -1.85 13.51 -4.71
CA GLU A 10 -1.33 13.76 -3.37
C GLU A 10 0.18 13.60 -3.29
N LEU A 11 0.70 12.51 -3.85
CA LEU A 11 2.12 12.21 -3.81
C LEU A 11 2.92 13.19 -4.68
N ASN A 12 2.41 13.53 -5.85
CA ASN A 12 3.03 14.54 -6.71
C ASN A 12 3.11 15.90 -6.02
N ARG A 13 2.04 16.31 -5.33
CA ARG A 13 2.02 17.57 -4.57
C ARG A 13 3.00 17.57 -3.41
N ALA A 14 3.27 16.40 -2.85
CA ALA A 14 4.27 16.23 -1.81
C ALA A 14 5.72 16.18 -2.36
N GLY A 15 5.89 16.33 -3.67
CA GLY A 15 7.21 16.37 -4.31
C GLY A 15 7.73 15.03 -4.79
N VAL A 16 6.89 13.99 -4.73
CA VAL A 16 7.28 12.66 -5.21
C VAL A 16 7.20 12.61 -6.73
N ARG A 17 8.23 12.04 -7.35
CA ARG A 17 8.25 11.82 -8.80
C ARG A 17 8.10 10.33 -9.09
N PHE A 18 7.37 10.03 -10.17
CA PHE A 18 7.12 8.66 -10.60
C PHE A 18 7.89 8.36 -11.88
N TYR A 19 8.49 7.17 -11.91
CA TYR A 19 9.29 6.70 -13.04
C TYR A 19 8.81 5.32 -13.46
N HIS A 20 8.90 5.03 -14.74
CA HIS A 20 8.68 3.69 -15.28
C HIS A 20 10.05 3.01 -15.46
N TRP A 21 10.22 1.84 -14.86
CA TRP A 21 11.51 1.15 -14.83
C TRP A 21 11.30 -0.36 -14.81
N ASP A 22 12.27 -1.11 -15.32
CA ASP A 22 12.29 -2.56 -15.19
C ASP A 22 12.83 -2.92 -13.79
N LEU A 23 12.00 -3.54 -12.98
CA LEU A 23 12.32 -3.90 -11.60
C LEU A 23 12.43 -5.41 -11.41
N ASP A 24 12.63 -6.16 -12.48
CA ASP A 24 12.67 -7.63 -12.48
C ASP A 24 11.35 -8.24 -11.99
N GLU A 25 11.26 -8.62 -10.71
CA GLU A 25 10.06 -9.25 -10.14
C GLU A 25 9.22 -8.28 -9.31
N ASP A 26 9.77 -7.13 -8.93
CA ASP A 26 9.07 -6.17 -8.09
C ASP A 26 8.09 -5.31 -8.88
N LYS A 27 7.01 -4.92 -8.24
CA LYS A 27 6.01 -4.03 -8.84
C LYS A 27 6.40 -2.58 -8.74
N ALA A 28 7.00 -2.19 -7.63
CA ALA A 28 7.38 -0.81 -7.35
C ALA A 28 8.46 -0.75 -6.28
N CYS A 29 9.19 0.37 -6.22
CA CYS A 29 10.09 0.65 -5.12
C CYS A 29 10.23 2.15 -4.93
N THR A 30 10.56 2.56 -3.70
CA THR A 30 10.79 3.95 -3.33
C THR A 30 12.27 4.18 -3.08
N ILE A 31 12.81 5.24 -3.67
CA ILE A 31 14.22 5.64 -3.47
C ILE A 31 14.25 7.07 -2.96
N GLU A 32 15.00 7.29 -1.89
CA GLU A 32 15.29 8.62 -1.36
C GLU A 32 16.70 9.02 -1.74
N ILE A 33 16.84 10.18 -2.36
CA ILE A 33 18.13 10.74 -2.72
C ILE A 33 18.11 12.23 -2.37
N GLY A 34 18.98 12.65 -1.42
CA GLY A 34 19.12 14.05 -1.04
C GLY A 34 17.82 14.68 -0.51
N GLY A 35 17.00 13.92 0.17
CA GLY A 35 15.72 14.38 0.72
C GLY A 35 14.56 14.36 -0.26
N ASN A 36 14.80 13.96 -1.51
CA ASN A 36 13.76 13.81 -2.52
C ASN A 36 13.41 12.35 -2.71
N TYR A 37 12.13 12.09 -3.04
CA TYR A 37 11.63 10.73 -3.23
C TYR A 37 11.28 10.47 -4.69
N GLY A 38 11.69 9.32 -5.19
CA GLY A 38 11.23 8.77 -6.46
C GLY A 38 10.55 7.44 -6.23
N ILE A 39 9.42 7.23 -6.87
CA ILE A 39 8.75 5.93 -6.90
C ILE A 39 8.91 5.37 -8.29
N PHE A 40 9.53 4.19 -8.37
CA PHE A 40 9.76 3.48 -9.62
C PHE A 40 8.69 2.40 -9.75
N MET A 41 8.02 2.36 -10.90
CA MET A 41 6.91 1.44 -11.17
C MET A 41 7.28 0.54 -12.34
N ASP A 42 6.99 -0.74 -12.21
CA ASP A 42 7.13 -1.69 -13.32
C ASP A 42 5.76 -2.22 -13.72
N PHE A 43 5.20 -1.64 -14.77
CA PHE A 43 3.86 -2.02 -15.25
C PHE A 43 3.81 -3.39 -15.94
N HIS A 44 4.95 -4.03 -16.20
CA HIS A 44 4.97 -5.42 -16.63
C HIS A 44 4.56 -6.37 -15.49
N ASN A 45 4.83 -5.96 -14.25
CA ASN A 45 4.52 -6.73 -13.05
C ASN A 45 3.21 -6.30 -12.37
N ILE A 46 2.62 -5.21 -12.82
CA ILE A 46 1.34 -4.69 -12.31
C ILE A 46 0.28 -5.02 -13.35
N ARG A 47 -0.65 -5.92 -13.01
CA ARG A 47 -1.59 -6.49 -13.98
C ARG A 47 -3.02 -5.97 -13.84
N THR A 48 -3.36 -5.41 -12.70
CA THR A 48 -4.72 -4.92 -12.41
C THR A 48 -4.68 -3.55 -11.77
N GLY A 49 -5.80 -2.82 -11.84
CA GLY A 49 -5.93 -1.55 -11.14
C GLY A 49 -5.80 -1.69 -9.62
N ALA A 50 -6.27 -2.81 -9.07
CA ALA A 50 -6.13 -3.09 -7.64
C ALA A 50 -4.66 -3.27 -7.25
N GLU A 51 -3.88 -3.99 -8.06
CA GLU A 51 -2.44 -4.14 -7.81
C GLU A 51 -1.72 -2.79 -7.90
N GLU A 52 -2.09 -1.95 -8.86
CA GLU A 52 -1.52 -0.61 -8.98
C GLU A 52 -1.82 0.24 -7.75
N LEU A 53 -3.07 0.29 -7.34
CA LEU A 53 -3.50 1.08 -6.19
C LEU A 53 -2.76 0.65 -4.91
N VAL A 54 -2.69 -0.65 -4.66
CA VAL A 54 -1.97 -1.19 -3.50
C VAL A 54 -0.48 -0.87 -3.56
N ALA A 55 0.15 -1.05 -4.74
CA ALA A 55 1.57 -0.76 -4.91
C ALA A 55 1.88 0.72 -4.65
N VAL A 56 1.12 1.63 -5.24
CA VAL A 56 1.33 3.08 -5.05
C VAL A 56 1.08 3.48 -3.60
N ALA A 57 0.06 2.92 -2.95
CA ALA A 57 -0.23 3.21 -1.55
C ALA A 57 0.90 2.72 -0.64
N HIS A 58 1.44 1.54 -0.89
CA HIS A 58 2.57 0.99 -0.13
C HIS A 58 3.80 1.89 -0.27
N GLU A 59 4.17 2.25 -1.51
CA GLU A 59 5.33 3.13 -1.74
C GLU A 59 5.07 4.52 -1.16
N GLY A 60 3.85 5.04 -1.27
CA GLY A 60 3.44 6.29 -0.62
C GLY A 60 3.58 6.21 0.90
N GLY A 61 3.40 5.03 1.47
CA GLY A 61 3.63 4.76 2.89
C GLY A 61 5.09 4.94 3.28
N HIS A 62 6.02 4.46 2.46
CA HIS A 62 7.44 4.68 2.69
C HIS A 62 7.78 6.17 2.68
N VAL A 63 7.25 6.91 1.72
CA VAL A 63 7.45 8.37 1.63
C VAL A 63 6.87 9.08 2.85
N SER A 64 5.60 8.81 3.15
CA SER A 64 4.85 9.55 4.17
C SER A 64 5.33 9.29 5.60
N THR A 65 5.86 8.11 5.86
CA THR A 65 6.41 7.76 7.17
C THR A 65 7.91 8.00 7.27
N GLY A 66 8.58 8.31 6.18
CA GLY A 66 10.04 8.40 6.13
C GLY A 66 10.73 7.05 6.33
N ALA A 67 9.98 5.96 6.23
CA ALA A 67 10.46 4.61 6.51
C ALA A 67 11.11 3.99 5.28
N THR A 68 12.23 4.55 4.85
CA THR A 68 13.04 4.04 3.74
C THR A 68 14.29 3.33 4.27
N HIS A 69 14.82 2.42 3.49
CA HIS A 69 16.00 1.66 3.86
C HIS A 69 16.88 1.38 2.66
N LYS A 70 18.16 1.11 2.91
CA LYS A 70 19.11 0.67 1.88
C LYS A 70 19.05 -0.84 1.75
N VAL A 71 19.47 -1.35 0.60
CA VAL A 71 19.56 -2.81 0.35
C VAL A 71 20.39 -3.50 1.43
N SER A 72 21.43 -2.84 1.93
CA SER A 72 22.32 -3.35 2.98
C SER A 72 21.80 -3.18 4.41
N SER A 73 20.60 -2.64 4.60
CA SER A 73 20.04 -2.43 5.93
C SER A 73 19.76 -3.76 6.64
N PRO A 74 19.86 -3.81 7.98
CA PRO A 74 19.50 -5.00 8.74
C PRO A 74 18.07 -5.46 8.44
N TYR A 75 17.86 -6.76 8.42
CA TYR A 75 16.56 -7.37 8.08
C TYR A 75 15.42 -6.88 8.98
N ASP A 76 15.66 -6.76 10.27
CA ASP A 76 14.66 -6.28 11.22
C ASP A 76 14.26 -4.82 10.97
N LEU A 77 15.20 -3.98 10.53
CA LEU A 77 14.91 -2.60 10.13
C LEU A 77 14.05 -2.58 8.87
N ILE A 78 14.36 -3.41 7.88
CA ILE A 78 13.57 -3.53 6.65
C ILE A 78 12.15 -3.95 6.98
N ALA A 79 11.98 -4.99 7.81
CA ALA A 79 10.67 -5.48 8.21
C ALA A 79 9.86 -4.40 8.94
N LYS A 80 10.51 -3.61 9.79
CA LYS A 80 9.87 -2.50 10.50
C LYS A 80 9.40 -1.40 9.55
N HIS A 81 10.20 -1.07 8.53
CA HIS A 81 9.84 -0.08 7.51
C HIS A 81 8.69 -0.56 6.64
N GLU A 82 8.71 -1.85 6.26
CA GLU A 82 7.62 -2.45 5.49
C GLU A 82 6.31 -2.45 6.28
N TYR A 83 6.38 -2.75 7.57
CA TYR A 83 5.21 -2.69 8.46
C TYR A 83 4.60 -1.28 8.50
N LYS A 84 5.43 -0.26 8.66
CA LYS A 84 4.97 1.15 8.68
C LYS A 84 4.33 1.56 7.37
N ALA A 85 4.93 1.16 6.25
CA ALA A 85 4.39 1.46 4.93
C ALA A 85 3.04 0.79 4.71
N ASP A 86 2.90 -0.49 5.06
CA ASP A 86 1.64 -1.23 4.95
C ASP A 86 0.56 -0.62 5.85
N LYS A 87 0.92 -0.28 7.08
CA LYS A 87 -0.03 0.34 8.02
C LYS A 87 -0.54 1.67 7.49
N TRP A 88 0.35 2.50 6.96
CA TRP A 88 -0.05 3.77 6.34
C TRP A 88 -0.99 3.52 5.15
N ALA A 89 -0.64 2.57 4.29
CA ALA A 89 -1.44 2.24 3.11
C ALA A 89 -2.85 1.76 3.50
N VAL A 90 -2.95 0.91 4.52
CA VAL A 90 -4.26 0.45 5.02
C VAL A 90 -5.10 1.63 5.51
N HIS A 91 -4.54 2.50 6.32
CA HIS A 91 -5.27 3.65 6.84
C HIS A 91 -5.68 4.62 5.72
N ARG A 92 -4.84 4.77 4.70
CA ARG A 92 -5.13 5.66 3.58
C ARG A 92 -6.25 5.12 2.67
N LEU A 93 -6.23 3.82 2.37
CA LEU A 93 -7.18 3.22 1.43
C LEU A 93 -8.44 2.69 2.11
N ILE A 94 -8.33 2.18 3.32
CA ILE A 94 -9.42 1.52 4.04
C ILE A 94 -9.44 2.01 5.48
N PRO A 95 -9.87 3.27 5.73
CA PRO A 95 -10.01 3.73 7.11
C PRO A 95 -11.06 2.90 7.86
N PRO A 96 -10.96 2.78 9.19
CA PRO A 96 -11.86 1.92 9.99
C PRO A 96 -13.33 2.20 9.75
N GLU A 97 -13.72 3.46 9.67
CA GLU A 97 -15.10 3.87 9.45
C GLU A 97 -15.63 3.46 8.07
N ALA A 98 -14.76 3.41 7.05
CA ALA A 98 -15.15 2.94 5.72
C ALA A 98 -15.37 1.42 5.72
N LEU A 99 -14.54 0.68 6.46
CA LEU A 99 -14.73 -0.76 6.63
C LEU A 99 -16.02 -1.06 7.39
N ASP A 100 -16.27 -0.34 8.47
CA ASP A 100 -17.50 -0.48 9.26
C ASP A 100 -18.74 -0.21 8.40
N ALA A 101 -18.71 0.83 7.57
CA ALA A 101 -19.81 1.16 6.66
C ALA A 101 -20.05 0.04 5.63
N ALA A 102 -18.99 -0.52 5.08
CA ALA A 102 -19.11 -1.62 4.12
C ALA A 102 -19.76 -2.86 4.74
N VAL A 103 -19.33 -3.21 5.95
CA VAL A 103 -19.90 -4.34 6.69
C VAL A 103 -21.37 -4.10 7.04
N ALA A 104 -21.72 -2.89 7.47
CA ALA A 104 -23.08 -2.50 7.79
C ALA A 104 -24.01 -2.59 6.57
N GLU A 105 -23.48 -2.41 5.37
CA GLU A 105 -24.22 -2.54 4.11
C GLU A 105 -24.33 -3.99 3.61
N GLY A 106 -23.78 -4.95 4.36
CA GLY A 106 -23.84 -6.37 4.04
C GLY A 106 -22.63 -6.89 3.26
N CYS A 107 -21.60 -6.08 3.07
CA CYS A 107 -20.38 -6.50 2.40
C CYS A 107 -19.46 -7.17 3.44
N THR A 108 -19.53 -8.49 3.56
CA THR A 108 -18.89 -9.21 4.67
C THR A 108 -17.88 -10.28 4.25
N ASP A 109 -17.85 -10.66 2.98
CA ASP A 109 -16.86 -11.63 2.51
C ASP A 109 -15.64 -10.91 1.93
N LEU A 110 -14.50 -11.60 1.93
CA LEU A 110 -13.21 -11.05 1.52
C LEU A 110 -13.24 -10.53 0.09
N HIS A 111 -13.79 -11.30 -0.83
CA HIS A 111 -13.82 -10.94 -2.25
C HIS A 111 -14.62 -9.65 -2.47
N SER A 112 -15.80 -9.55 -1.88
CA SER A 112 -16.67 -8.38 -2.02
C SER A 112 -16.05 -7.13 -1.39
N LEU A 113 -15.39 -7.27 -0.25
CA LEU A 113 -14.68 -6.17 0.39
C LEU A 113 -13.51 -5.69 -0.47
N ALA A 114 -12.72 -6.61 -1.02
CA ALA A 114 -11.60 -6.26 -1.89
C ALA A 114 -12.09 -5.53 -3.14
N GLU A 115 -13.18 -5.99 -3.76
CA GLU A 115 -13.77 -5.31 -4.91
C GLU A 115 -14.26 -3.90 -4.56
N ARG A 116 -14.94 -3.78 -3.43
CA ARG A 116 -15.49 -2.50 -3.00
C ARG A 116 -14.41 -1.43 -2.84
N PHE A 117 -13.26 -1.80 -2.28
CA PHE A 117 -12.15 -0.87 -2.07
C PHE A 117 -11.14 -0.84 -3.22
N ASN A 118 -11.36 -1.64 -4.25
CA ASN A 118 -10.47 -1.79 -5.40
C ASN A 118 -9.03 -2.12 -4.97
N VAL A 119 -8.92 -3.06 -4.06
CA VAL A 119 -7.63 -3.57 -3.57
C VAL A 119 -7.53 -5.06 -3.79
N THR A 120 -6.32 -5.60 -3.64
CA THR A 120 -6.12 -7.05 -3.73
C THR A 120 -6.65 -7.75 -2.48
N GLU A 121 -6.98 -9.04 -2.60
CA GLU A 121 -7.44 -9.81 -1.44
C GLU A 121 -6.39 -9.93 -0.34
N PRO A 122 -5.09 -10.17 -0.65
CA PRO A 122 -4.06 -10.13 0.40
C PRO A 122 -4.00 -8.81 1.16
N PHE A 123 -4.15 -7.68 0.46
CA PHE A 123 -4.17 -6.38 1.11
C PHE A 123 -5.43 -6.22 1.98
N MET A 124 -6.59 -6.68 1.50
CA MET A 124 -7.83 -6.63 2.26
C MET A 124 -7.72 -7.43 3.57
N LYS A 125 -7.07 -8.60 3.53
CA LYS A 125 -6.79 -9.38 4.73
C LYS A 125 -5.98 -8.60 5.75
N LYS A 126 -4.94 -7.90 5.29
CA LYS A 126 -4.13 -7.03 6.16
C LYS A 126 -4.98 -5.92 6.78
N ALA A 127 -5.85 -5.30 5.99
CA ALA A 127 -6.72 -4.23 6.49
C ALA A 127 -7.68 -4.72 7.56
N VAL A 128 -8.35 -5.85 7.33
CA VAL A 128 -9.25 -6.44 8.31
C VAL A 128 -8.48 -6.80 9.59
N CYS A 129 -7.32 -7.43 9.43
CA CYS A 129 -6.48 -7.81 10.54
C CYS A 129 -6.04 -6.61 11.39
N LEU A 130 -5.58 -5.54 10.73
CA LEU A 130 -5.15 -4.32 11.43
C LEU A 130 -6.29 -3.71 12.24
N HIS A 131 -7.48 -3.59 11.64
CA HIS A 131 -8.62 -2.94 12.28
C HIS A 131 -9.30 -3.79 13.35
N THR A 132 -9.15 -5.12 13.29
CA THR A 132 -9.77 -6.03 14.27
C THR A 132 -8.79 -6.49 15.35
N HIS A 133 -7.52 -6.70 15.00
CA HIS A 133 -6.52 -7.25 15.91
C HIS A 133 -5.36 -6.30 16.24
N GLY A 134 -5.31 -5.15 15.57
CA GLY A 134 -4.28 -4.14 15.82
C GLY A 134 -2.90 -4.48 15.25
N ASN A 135 -2.80 -5.50 14.40
CA ASN A 135 -1.55 -5.87 13.74
C ASN A 135 -1.79 -6.35 12.30
N LEU A 136 -0.72 -6.57 11.55
CA LEU A 136 -0.79 -6.98 10.14
C LEU A 136 -0.50 -8.48 9.95
N ALA A 137 -0.53 -9.27 11.01
CA ALA A 137 -0.21 -10.70 10.96
C ALA A 137 -1.40 -11.51 10.40
N ALA A 138 -1.82 -11.20 9.19
CA ALA A 138 -3.00 -11.78 8.56
C ALA A 138 -2.95 -13.31 8.46
N ASP A 139 -1.76 -13.87 8.29
CA ASP A 139 -1.57 -15.33 8.17
C ASP A 139 -1.98 -16.09 9.43
N LEU A 140 -2.07 -15.43 10.58
CA LEU A 140 -2.52 -16.06 11.81
C LEU A 140 -4.05 -16.20 11.90
N TYR A 141 -4.79 -15.43 11.09
CA TYR A 141 -6.26 -15.32 11.20
C TYR A 141 -7.02 -15.76 9.95
N PHE A 142 -6.29 -15.95 8.85
CA PHE A 142 -6.89 -16.32 7.56
C PHE A 142 -6.22 -17.60 6.98
#